data_882f48609e428bc7d157cb5a27499d88
#
_entry.id   882f48609e428bc7d157cb5a27499d88
#
_cell.length_a   1.000
_cell.length_b   1.000
_cell.length_c   1.000
_cell.angle_alpha   90.00
_cell.angle_beta   90.00
_cell.angle_gamma   90.00
#
_symmetry.space_group_name_H-M   'P 1'
#
loop_
_entity.id
_entity.type
_entity.pdbx_description
1 polymer ?
#
loop_
_entity_poly.entity_id
_entity_poly.type
_entity_poly.pdbx_seq_one_letter_code
_entity_poly.pdbx_strand_id
1 'polypeptide(L)'
;MAKDYQFIDIDASGPGIVVAAFDNQVAYCTASGATVTARIVGAVRALLERGEGGMLFDRLRNWPGAPLADALPLRLAGGIHALHLKGAEPMLNSIYANQAGIDDAAMVAAAIARHEKELLPWLGGPPQTNEAGRSSNFIAAMLWLADQGLPPRFQCLEIGSSAGINLMLDRYHYD
;
A
#
# COMPACT_ATOMS: atom_id res chain seq x y z
N MET A 1 -9.85 2.95 -23.82
CA MET A 1 -11.11 2.35 -23.35
C MET A 1 -10.97 2.16 -21.84
N ALA A 2 -11.67 2.96 -21.05
CA ALA A 2 -11.75 2.75 -19.60
C ALA A 2 -12.45 1.40 -19.39
N LYS A 3 -11.79 0.44 -18.74
CA LYS A 3 -12.47 -0.75 -18.25
C LYS A 3 -13.47 -0.27 -17.21
N ASP A 4 -14.73 -0.66 -17.35
CA ASP A 4 -15.75 -0.46 -16.32
C ASP A 4 -15.26 -1.20 -15.06
N TYR A 5 -14.76 -0.42 -14.09
CA TYR A 5 -14.41 -0.96 -12.79
C TYR A 5 -15.72 -1.21 -12.04
N GLN A 6 -16.04 -2.46 -11.85
CA GLN A 6 -17.03 -2.83 -10.84
C GLN A 6 -16.39 -2.61 -9.48
N PHE A 7 -16.77 -1.53 -8.82
CA PHE A 7 -16.43 -1.36 -7.41
C PHE A 7 -17.11 -2.49 -6.63
N ILE A 8 -16.28 -3.31 -5.98
CA ILE A 8 -16.80 -4.26 -5.01
C ILE A 8 -17.16 -3.53 -3.72
N ASP A 9 -18.15 -4.06 -3.01
CA ASP A 9 -18.44 -3.58 -1.66
C ASP A 9 -17.18 -3.73 -0.80
N ILE A 10 -16.82 -2.69 -0.07
CA ILE A 10 -15.63 -2.66 0.77
C ILE A 10 -15.65 -3.78 1.83
N ASP A 11 -16.83 -4.11 2.33
CA ASP A 11 -17.06 -5.15 3.35
C ASP A 11 -17.32 -6.55 2.75
N ALA A 12 -17.21 -6.68 1.43
CA ALA A 12 -17.42 -7.97 0.77
C ALA A 12 -16.38 -9.01 1.23
N SER A 13 -16.86 -10.22 1.53
CA SER A 13 -16.08 -11.35 2.00
C SER A 13 -16.51 -12.65 1.33
N GLY A 14 -15.70 -13.69 1.43
CA GLY A 14 -16.01 -15.01 0.91
C GLY A 14 -15.22 -15.42 -0.33
N PRO A 15 -15.54 -16.58 -0.93
CA PRO A 15 -14.81 -17.15 -2.07
C PRO A 15 -14.77 -16.21 -3.28
N GLY A 16 -13.59 -16.06 -3.87
CA GLY A 16 -13.38 -15.24 -5.09
C GLY A 16 -13.23 -13.74 -4.84
N ILE A 17 -13.66 -13.23 -3.66
CA ILE A 17 -13.61 -11.80 -3.37
C ILE A 17 -12.18 -11.26 -3.25
N VAL A 18 -11.22 -12.12 -2.88
CA VAL A 18 -9.81 -11.74 -2.75
C VAL A 18 -9.25 -11.25 -4.08
N VAL A 19 -9.49 -11.98 -5.18
CA VAL A 19 -9.02 -11.57 -6.52
C VAL A 19 -9.64 -10.23 -6.91
N ALA A 20 -10.95 -10.04 -6.66
CA ALA A 20 -11.64 -8.79 -6.93
C ALA A 20 -11.10 -7.62 -6.09
N ALA A 21 -10.69 -7.87 -4.82
CA ALA A 21 -10.04 -6.84 -3.99
C ALA A 21 -8.68 -6.43 -4.55
N PHE A 22 -7.90 -7.37 -5.07
CA PHE A 22 -6.64 -7.07 -5.76
C PHE A 22 -6.87 -6.30 -7.06
N ASP A 23 -7.88 -6.65 -7.87
CA ASP A 23 -8.26 -5.89 -9.07
C ASP A 23 -8.63 -4.45 -8.73
N ASN A 24 -9.44 -4.26 -7.69
CA ASN A 24 -9.85 -2.94 -7.21
C ASN A 24 -8.65 -2.10 -6.77
N GLN A 25 -7.71 -2.71 -6.04
CA GLN A 25 -6.50 -2.02 -5.59
C GLN A 25 -5.57 -1.66 -6.76
N VAL A 26 -5.42 -2.52 -7.76
CA VAL A 26 -4.66 -2.21 -9.00
C VAL A 26 -5.25 -0.99 -9.67
N ALA A 27 -6.57 -0.96 -9.81
CA ALA A 27 -7.29 0.16 -10.42
C ALA A 27 -7.04 1.47 -9.68
N TYR A 28 -7.22 1.45 -8.37
CA TYR A 28 -7.00 2.61 -7.52
C TYR A 28 -5.56 3.12 -7.61
N CYS A 29 -4.57 2.24 -7.49
CA CYS A 29 -3.16 2.60 -7.59
C CYS A 29 -2.82 3.18 -8.97
N THR A 30 -3.39 2.63 -10.04
CA THR A 30 -3.19 3.13 -11.40
C THR A 30 -3.78 4.52 -11.55
N ALA A 31 -5.00 4.74 -11.10
CA ALA A 31 -5.69 6.03 -11.18
C ALA A 31 -5.00 7.13 -10.35
N SER A 32 -4.40 6.76 -9.22
CA SER A 32 -3.65 7.68 -8.35
C SER A 32 -2.19 7.88 -8.73
N GLY A 33 -1.72 7.27 -9.83
CA GLY A 33 -0.32 7.39 -10.29
C GLY A 33 0.69 6.55 -9.49
N ALA A 34 0.23 5.68 -8.58
CA ALA A 34 1.08 4.77 -7.81
C ALA A 34 1.47 3.53 -8.64
N THR A 35 2.17 3.74 -9.77
CA THR A 35 2.44 2.74 -10.80
C THR A 35 3.18 1.51 -10.29
N VAL A 36 4.19 1.70 -9.45
CA VAL A 36 4.98 0.59 -8.87
C VAL A 36 4.11 -0.28 -7.96
N THR A 37 3.28 0.33 -7.11
CA THR A 37 2.34 -0.42 -6.26
C THR A 37 1.34 -1.17 -7.11
N ALA A 38 0.81 -0.56 -8.18
CA ALA A 38 -0.10 -1.23 -9.11
C ALA A 38 0.55 -2.46 -9.76
N ARG A 39 1.84 -2.40 -10.13
CA ARG A 39 2.60 -3.53 -10.69
C ARG A 39 2.75 -4.67 -9.68
N ILE A 40 3.15 -4.38 -8.45
CA ILE A 40 3.31 -5.39 -7.38
C ILE A 40 1.97 -6.06 -7.08
N VAL A 41 0.92 -5.27 -6.85
CA VAL A 41 -0.42 -5.80 -6.57
C VAL A 41 -0.97 -6.60 -7.76
N GLY A 42 -0.75 -6.13 -8.99
CA GLY A 42 -1.13 -6.81 -10.21
C GLY A 42 -0.40 -8.14 -10.42
N ALA A 43 0.89 -8.19 -10.07
CA ALA A 43 1.67 -9.42 -10.09
C ALA A 43 1.09 -10.47 -9.13
N VAL A 44 0.81 -10.09 -7.88
CA VAL A 44 0.16 -11.00 -6.89
C VAL A 44 -1.22 -11.43 -7.36
N ARG A 45 -2.02 -10.51 -7.92
CA ARG A 45 -3.33 -10.82 -8.49
C ARG A 45 -3.23 -11.90 -9.58
N ALA A 46 -2.27 -11.78 -10.50
CA ALA A 46 -2.05 -12.76 -11.56
C ALA A 46 -1.62 -14.13 -11.00
N LEU A 47 -0.82 -14.17 -9.95
CA LEU A 47 -0.42 -15.41 -9.28
C LEU A 47 -1.60 -16.08 -8.56
N LEU A 48 -2.46 -15.30 -7.91
CA LEU A 48 -3.71 -15.81 -7.30
C LEU A 48 -4.61 -16.48 -8.34
N GLU A 49 -4.78 -15.84 -9.50
CA GLU A 49 -5.61 -16.36 -10.60
C GLU A 49 -5.05 -17.63 -11.23
N ARG A 50 -3.71 -17.73 -11.34
CA ARG A 50 -3.02 -18.93 -11.82
C ARG A 50 -3.05 -20.08 -10.82
N GLY A 51 -3.51 -19.86 -9.60
CA GLY A 51 -3.56 -20.88 -8.56
C GLY A 51 -2.19 -21.16 -7.92
N GLU A 52 -1.29 -20.16 -7.89
CA GLU A 52 0.03 -20.31 -7.25
C GLU A 52 -0.09 -20.87 -5.85
N GLY A 53 0.81 -21.79 -5.48
CA GLY A 53 0.79 -22.53 -4.22
C GLY A 53 1.60 -21.83 -3.11
N GLY A 54 1.57 -22.43 -1.91
CA GLY A 54 2.29 -21.99 -0.75
C GLY A 54 1.41 -21.42 0.36
N MET A 55 1.94 -21.37 1.58
CA MET A 55 1.20 -20.95 2.77
C MET A 55 0.66 -19.52 2.67
N LEU A 56 1.42 -18.64 2.01
CA LEU A 56 1.01 -17.25 1.83
C LEU A 56 -0.21 -17.16 0.91
N PHE A 57 -0.19 -17.86 -0.23
CA PHE A 57 -1.32 -17.87 -1.16
C PHE A 57 -2.53 -18.59 -0.57
N ASP A 58 -2.33 -19.65 0.21
CA ASP A 58 -3.41 -20.31 0.94
C ASP A 58 -4.03 -19.37 1.98
N ARG A 59 -3.21 -18.60 2.69
CA ARG A 59 -3.69 -17.59 3.63
C ARG A 59 -4.47 -16.48 2.95
N LEU A 60 -4.02 -16.02 1.77
CA LEU A 60 -4.72 -15.01 0.98
C LEU A 60 -6.09 -15.53 0.52
N ARG A 61 -6.13 -16.71 -0.12
CA ARG A 61 -7.38 -17.29 -0.66
C ARG A 61 -8.42 -17.55 0.43
N ASN A 62 -7.96 -17.95 1.61
CA ASN A 62 -8.82 -18.25 2.75
C ASN A 62 -8.87 -17.07 3.74
N TRP A 63 -8.79 -15.84 3.24
CA TRP A 63 -8.87 -14.66 4.09
C TRP A 63 -10.21 -14.62 4.83
N PRO A 64 -10.21 -14.55 6.19
CA PRO A 64 -11.44 -14.70 6.98
C PRO A 64 -12.28 -13.41 7.03
N GLY A 65 -11.70 -12.27 6.63
CA GLY A 65 -12.32 -10.96 6.69
C GLY A 65 -12.73 -10.42 5.33
N ALA A 66 -12.94 -9.11 5.27
CA ALA A 66 -13.19 -8.36 4.04
C ALA A 66 -11.85 -7.87 3.47
N PRO A 67 -11.31 -8.47 2.40
CA PRO A 67 -9.92 -8.22 1.97
C PRO A 67 -9.67 -6.77 1.56
N LEU A 68 -10.69 -6.04 1.10
CA LEU A 68 -10.55 -4.63 0.75
C LEU A 68 -10.58 -3.73 1.99
N ALA A 69 -11.54 -3.91 2.91
CA ALA A 69 -11.60 -3.18 4.17
C ALA A 69 -10.37 -3.43 5.04
N ASP A 70 -9.87 -4.67 5.01
CA ASP A 70 -8.65 -5.06 5.71
C ASP A 70 -7.37 -4.56 5.02
N ALA A 71 -7.47 -3.91 3.88
CA ALA A 71 -6.34 -3.47 3.03
C ALA A 71 -5.36 -4.61 2.69
N LEU A 72 -5.89 -5.83 2.51
CA LEU A 72 -5.08 -7.04 2.30
C LEU A 72 -4.04 -6.91 1.17
N PRO A 73 -4.40 -6.35 -0.02
CA PRO A 73 -3.42 -6.15 -1.08
C PRO A 73 -2.25 -5.25 -0.66
N LEU A 74 -2.52 -4.20 0.13
CA LEU A 74 -1.50 -3.27 0.59
C LEU A 74 -0.65 -3.82 1.74
N ARG A 75 -1.19 -4.70 2.58
CA ARG A 75 -0.41 -5.42 3.60
C ARG A 75 0.70 -6.23 2.94
N LEU A 76 0.37 -7.00 1.90
CA LEU A 76 1.36 -7.79 1.18
C LEU A 76 2.32 -6.92 0.38
N ALA A 77 1.83 -5.90 -0.32
CA ALA A 77 2.68 -4.95 -1.05
C ALA A 77 3.69 -4.27 -0.13
N GLY A 78 3.29 -3.91 1.10
CA GLY A 78 4.18 -3.37 2.13
C GLY A 78 5.28 -4.34 2.55
N GLY A 79 4.94 -5.62 2.72
CA GLY A 79 5.92 -6.68 3.01
C GLY A 79 6.94 -6.85 1.87
N ILE A 80 6.49 -6.91 0.64
CA ILE A 80 7.37 -7.00 -0.54
C ILE A 80 8.25 -5.74 -0.65
N HIS A 81 7.70 -4.56 -0.38
CA HIS A 81 8.48 -3.32 -0.35
C HIS A 81 9.56 -3.35 0.75
N ALA A 82 9.25 -3.89 1.91
CA ALA A 82 10.25 -4.04 2.97
C ALA A 82 11.41 -4.96 2.58
N LEU A 83 11.17 -6.03 1.81
CA LEU A 83 12.24 -6.87 1.25
C LEU A 83 13.14 -6.07 0.31
N HIS A 84 12.55 -5.25 -0.56
CA HIS A 84 13.30 -4.36 -1.45
C HIS A 84 14.16 -3.35 -0.65
N LEU A 85 13.58 -2.65 0.32
CA LEU A 85 14.29 -1.64 1.12
C LEU A 85 15.44 -2.23 1.95
N LYS A 86 15.29 -3.47 2.40
CA LYS A 86 16.38 -4.22 3.10
C LYS A 86 17.45 -4.73 2.15
N GLY A 87 17.26 -4.66 0.83
CA GLY A 87 18.13 -5.30 -0.15
C GLY A 87 18.08 -6.83 -0.11
N ALA A 88 17.08 -7.41 0.55
CA ALA A 88 16.95 -8.86 0.72
C ALA A 88 16.62 -9.58 -0.60
N GLU A 89 15.99 -8.88 -1.54
CA GLU A 89 15.61 -9.43 -2.84
C GLU A 89 15.97 -8.46 -3.99
N PRO A 90 17.21 -8.51 -4.50
CA PRO A 90 17.70 -7.56 -5.51
C PRO A 90 16.91 -7.57 -6.83
N MET A 91 16.27 -8.69 -7.20
CA MET A 91 15.47 -8.73 -8.44
C MET A 91 14.25 -7.80 -8.40
N LEU A 92 13.77 -7.43 -7.22
CA LEU A 92 12.69 -6.44 -7.08
C LEU A 92 13.13 -5.03 -7.50
N ASN A 93 14.42 -4.73 -7.53
CA ASN A 93 14.92 -3.39 -7.88
C ASN A 93 14.44 -2.93 -9.26
N SER A 94 14.33 -3.83 -10.23
CA SER A 94 13.83 -3.52 -11.57
C SER A 94 12.36 -3.07 -11.56
N ILE A 95 11.53 -3.69 -10.72
CA ILE A 95 10.12 -3.29 -10.55
C ILE A 95 10.04 -1.92 -9.88
N TYR A 96 10.81 -1.73 -8.78
CA TYR A 96 10.83 -0.46 -8.04
C TYR A 96 11.47 0.69 -8.82
N ALA A 97 12.40 0.41 -9.75
CA ALA A 97 12.89 1.36 -10.74
C ALA A 97 11.90 1.60 -11.90
N ASN A 98 10.71 1.01 -11.84
CA ASN A 98 9.68 1.08 -12.87
C ASN A 98 10.15 0.68 -14.28
N GLN A 99 11.09 -0.28 -14.36
CA GLN A 99 11.62 -0.77 -15.61
C GLN A 99 10.52 -1.45 -16.43
N ALA A 100 10.41 -1.13 -17.70
CA ALA A 100 9.46 -1.74 -18.62
C ALA A 100 9.99 -3.07 -19.19
N GLY A 101 9.08 -3.92 -19.67
CA GLY A 101 9.42 -5.13 -20.42
C GLY A 101 9.94 -6.30 -19.56
N ILE A 102 9.69 -6.28 -18.26
CA ILE A 102 10.04 -7.35 -17.32
C ILE A 102 8.80 -8.15 -16.90
N ASP A 103 8.99 -9.39 -16.48
CA ASP A 103 7.91 -10.24 -15.94
C ASP A 103 7.77 -10.02 -14.42
N ASP A 104 6.93 -9.06 -14.06
CA ASP A 104 6.64 -8.74 -12.67
C ASP A 104 6.13 -9.95 -11.88
N ALA A 105 5.28 -10.78 -12.51
CA ALA A 105 4.69 -11.93 -11.84
C ALA A 105 5.74 -12.99 -11.50
N ALA A 106 6.67 -13.28 -12.42
CA ALA A 106 7.75 -14.22 -12.17
C ALA A 106 8.70 -13.71 -11.06
N MET A 107 9.04 -12.41 -11.07
CA MET A 107 9.89 -11.80 -10.04
C MET A 107 9.24 -11.82 -8.67
N VAL A 108 7.98 -11.43 -8.59
CA VAL A 108 7.22 -11.43 -7.33
C VAL A 108 7.00 -12.86 -6.81
N ALA A 109 6.71 -13.83 -7.69
CA ALA A 109 6.60 -15.23 -7.31
C ALA A 109 7.89 -15.75 -6.67
N ALA A 110 9.05 -15.46 -7.30
CA ALA A 110 10.34 -15.86 -6.78
C ALA A 110 10.68 -15.21 -5.42
N ALA A 111 10.33 -13.93 -5.26
CA ALA A 111 10.49 -13.22 -3.99
C ALA A 111 9.61 -13.84 -2.89
N ILE A 112 8.33 -14.08 -3.18
CA ILE A 112 7.41 -14.73 -2.24
C ILE A 112 7.91 -16.11 -1.85
N ALA A 113 8.32 -16.95 -2.79
CA ALA A 113 8.76 -18.30 -2.52
C ALA A 113 10.00 -18.34 -1.57
N ARG A 114 10.93 -17.38 -1.72
CA ARG A 114 12.13 -17.30 -0.87
C ARG A 114 11.85 -16.72 0.50
N HIS A 115 10.92 -15.79 0.60
CA HIS A 115 10.67 -14.98 1.80
C HIS A 115 9.29 -15.19 2.42
N GLU A 116 8.63 -16.30 2.09
CA GLU A 116 7.25 -16.58 2.54
C GLU A 116 7.08 -16.42 4.04
N LYS A 117 8.03 -16.95 4.83
CA LYS A 117 8.00 -16.87 6.30
C LYS A 117 8.14 -15.44 6.83
N GLU A 118 8.84 -14.57 6.10
CA GLU A 118 9.00 -13.16 6.45
C GLU A 118 7.78 -12.33 6.04
N LEU A 119 7.08 -12.75 4.98
CA LEU A 119 5.93 -12.05 4.43
C LEU A 119 4.63 -12.36 5.18
N LEU A 120 4.47 -13.59 5.70
CA LEU A 120 3.26 -14.01 6.42
C LEU A 120 2.86 -13.06 7.58
N PRO A 121 3.79 -12.59 8.44
CA PRO A 121 3.47 -11.66 9.52
C PRO A 121 2.88 -10.32 9.04
N TRP A 122 3.23 -9.87 7.82
CA TRP A 122 2.69 -8.62 7.25
C TRP A 122 1.18 -8.67 7.03
N LEU A 123 0.62 -9.84 6.83
CA LEU A 123 -0.82 -10.02 6.71
C LEU A 123 -1.56 -9.82 8.05
N GLY A 124 -0.85 -9.89 9.17
CA GLY A 124 -1.43 -9.82 10.52
C GLY A 124 -1.82 -8.43 11.01
N GLY A 125 -1.40 -7.36 10.32
CA GLY A 125 -1.70 -5.98 10.73
C GLY A 125 -1.96 -5.06 9.53
N PRO A 126 -2.69 -3.96 9.73
CA PRO A 126 -2.93 -2.99 8.66
C PRO A 126 -1.63 -2.33 8.22
N PRO A 127 -1.53 -1.90 6.95
CA PRO A 127 -0.39 -1.13 6.49
C PRO A 127 -0.31 0.19 7.25
N GLN A 128 0.91 0.66 7.49
CA GLN A 128 1.12 1.98 8.04
C GLN A 128 0.75 3.03 7.00
N THR A 129 -0.22 3.89 7.33
CA THR A 129 -0.77 4.90 6.40
C THR A 129 -0.43 6.32 6.81
N ASN A 130 0.59 6.51 7.63
CA ASN A 130 1.01 7.85 8.02
C ASN A 130 1.69 8.55 6.84
N GLU A 131 1.14 9.68 6.43
CA GLU A 131 1.56 10.42 5.25
C GLU A 131 1.97 11.84 5.65
N ALA A 132 3.24 12.19 5.44
CA ALA A 132 3.77 13.52 5.78
C ALA A 132 3.06 14.65 5.01
N GLY A 133 2.60 14.40 3.79
CA GLY A 133 1.88 15.36 2.97
C GLY A 133 0.59 15.90 3.60
N ARG A 134 0.00 15.19 4.55
CA ARG A 134 -1.16 15.69 5.32
C ARG A 134 -0.83 16.95 6.13
N SER A 135 0.43 17.13 6.53
CA SER A 135 0.87 18.30 7.28
C SER A 135 0.72 19.61 6.50
N SER A 136 0.69 19.57 5.16
CA SER A 136 0.49 20.74 4.30
C SER A 136 -0.84 21.46 4.59
N ASN A 137 -1.93 20.69 4.84
CA ASN A 137 -3.22 21.26 5.18
C ASN A 137 -3.19 22.00 6.52
N PHE A 138 -2.46 21.47 7.50
CA PHE A 138 -2.33 22.09 8.83
C PHE A 138 -1.49 23.34 8.75
N ILE A 139 -0.37 23.34 8.04
CA ILE A 139 0.47 24.53 7.83
C ILE A 139 -0.33 25.62 7.11
N ALA A 140 -1.06 25.31 6.06
CA ALA A 140 -1.90 26.28 5.37
C ALA A 140 -2.93 26.93 6.31
N ALA A 141 -3.59 26.12 7.15
CA ALA A 141 -4.54 26.63 8.14
C ALA A 141 -3.85 27.50 9.21
N MET A 142 -2.67 27.13 9.71
CA MET A 142 -1.92 27.90 10.70
C MET A 142 -1.45 29.24 10.13
N LEU A 143 -0.95 29.27 8.90
CA LEU A 143 -0.55 30.49 8.22
C LEU A 143 -1.75 31.43 8.02
N TRP A 144 -2.91 30.89 7.61
CA TRP A 144 -4.12 31.65 7.48
C TRP A 144 -4.58 32.24 8.84
N LEU A 145 -4.55 31.48 9.93
CA LEU A 145 -4.88 31.94 11.27
C LEU A 145 -3.91 33.05 11.74
N ALA A 146 -2.62 32.91 11.45
CA ALA A 146 -1.64 33.96 11.77
C ALA A 146 -1.92 35.25 10.99
N ASP A 147 -2.31 35.13 9.71
CA ASP A 147 -2.71 36.27 8.90
C ASP A 147 -3.99 36.98 9.45
N GLN A 148 -4.87 36.22 10.09
CA GLN A 148 -6.05 36.76 10.80
C GLN A 148 -5.72 37.36 12.18
N GLY A 149 -4.45 37.48 12.54
CA GLY A 149 -3.97 38.14 13.74
C GLY A 149 -3.75 37.24 14.97
N LEU A 150 -3.86 35.91 14.82
CA LEU A 150 -3.46 35.02 15.91
C LEU A 150 -1.93 34.99 16.04
N PRO A 151 -1.39 34.87 17.28
CA PRO A 151 0.04 34.69 17.47
C PRO A 151 0.55 33.47 16.70
N PRO A 152 1.67 33.51 15.95
CA PRO A 152 2.16 32.38 15.14
C PRO A 152 2.86 31.32 16.00
N ARG A 153 2.23 30.95 17.10
CA ARG A 153 2.66 29.90 18.03
C ARG A 153 1.52 28.94 18.27
N PHE A 154 1.65 27.73 17.72
CA PHE A 154 0.64 26.70 17.81
C PHE A 154 1.15 25.52 18.63
N GLN A 155 0.32 25.02 19.52
CA GLN A 155 0.55 23.75 20.19
C GLN A 155 -0.28 22.68 19.50
N CYS A 156 0.40 21.71 18.90
CA CYS A 156 -0.25 20.64 18.15
C CYS A 156 -0.34 19.38 19.00
N LEU A 157 -1.49 18.72 18.95
CA LEU A 157 -1.74 17.42 19.56
C LEU A 157 -2.36 16.52 18.49
N GLU A 158 -1.77 15.35 18.25
CA GLU A 158 -2.28 14.36 17.30
C GLU A 158 -2.61 13.06 18.03
N ILE A 159 -3.89 12.66 18.00
CA ILE A 159 -4.35 11.37 18.51
C ILE A 159 -4.16 10.32 17.43
N GLY A 160 -3.52 9.19 17.77
CA GLY A 160 -3.21 8.15 16.80
C GLY A 160 -2.06 8.55 15.86
N SER A 161 -1.12 9.35 16.35
CA SER A 161 0.00 9.94 15.59
C SER A 161 0.96 8.91 14.97
N SER A 162 0.88 7.63 15.34
CA SER A 162 1.79 6.59 14.90
C SER A 162 3.26 6.98 15.14
N ALA A 163 4.07 7.17 14.09
CA ALA A 163 5.45 7.65 14.22
C ALA A 163 5.56 9.17 14.48
N GLY A 164 4.45 9.90 14.54
CA GLY A 164 4.43 11.33 14.81
C GLY A 164 4.96 12.22 13.68
N ILE A 165 5.04 11.70 12.45
CA ILE A 165 5.63 12.45 11.34
C ILE A 165 4.84 13.71 10.98
N ASN A 166 3.52 13.71 11.16
CA ASN A 166 2.71 14.91 10.93
C ASN A 166 2.98 16.01 11.95
N LEU A 167 3.43 15.66 13.17
CA LEU A 167 3.83 16.65 14.18
C LEU A 167 5.17 17.33 13.88
N MET A 168 5.91 16.84 12.88
CA MET A 168 7.16 17.44 12.40
C MET A 168 6.91 18.47 11.31
N LEU A 169 5.71 19.02 11.24
CA LEU A 169 5.27 19.94 10.17
C LEU A 169 6.18 21.18 10.00
N ASP A 170 6.85 21.62 11.07
CA ASP A 170 7.83 22.72 11.04
C ASP A 170 9.19 22.32 10.44
N ARG A 171 9.40 21.05 10.11
CA ARG A 171 10.63 20.50 9.54
C ARG A 171 10.54 20.20 8.06
N TYR A 172 9.34 20.27 7.47
CA TYR A 172 9.13 20.00 6.07
C TYR A 172 9.31 21.25 5.22
N HIS A 173 9.72 21.02 3.98
CA HIS A 173 9.66 22.03 2.93
C HIS A 173 8.31 21.93 2.23
N TYR A 174 7.67 23.08 2.01
CA TYR A 174 6.36 23.17 1.34
C TYR A 174 6.54 24.02 0.08
N ASP A 175 6.23 23.44 -1.07
CA ASP A 175 6.28 24.09 -2.39
C ASP A 175 4.91 24.68 -2.77
#